data_ed0781fc2f11dcb65e2887a1bbcbf8ba
#
_entry.id   ed0781fc2f11dcb65e2887a1bbcbf8ba
#
_cell.length_a   1.000
_cell.length_b   1.000
_cell.length_c   1.000
_cell.angle_alpha   90.00
_cell.angle_beta   90.00
_cell.angle_gamma   90.00
#
_symmetry.space_group_name_H-M   'P 1'
#
loop_
_entity.id
_entity.type
_entity.pdbx_description
1 polymer ?
#
loop_
_entity_poly.entity_id
_entity_poly.type
_entity_poly.pdbx_seq_one_letter_code
_entity_poly.pdbx_strand_id
1 'polypeptide(L)'
;MIKLLPKTAAAGLTPIKISNTTIKEIDTLTLTSISANKGKSEKLSEQLKKSHGMSLPHSGRASGREGARALWFGQHTFLVGPKCDEKLNKFAILTDQTDAWVILRMSGDLIEDALMRLSPVDVRLKTFKVGSVVCTGLLHVNVTLHRLGANTIDVYGFRSMAKTLCHEL
;
A
#
# COMPACT_ATOMS: atom_id res chain seq x y z
N MET A 1 -32.89 15.86 10.05
CA MET A 1 -32.19 14.61 9.77
C MET A 1 -30.72 14.93 9.53
N ILE A 2 -29.79 14.38 10.34
CA ILE A 2 -28.35 14.62 10.17
C ILE A 2 -27.89 13.79 8.99
N LYS A 3 -27.34 14.44 7.96
CA LYS A 3 -26.78 13.75 6.79
C LYS A 3 -25.28 13.56 7.00
N LEU A 4 -24.85 12.30 7.21
CA LEU A 4 -23.43 11.97 7.28
C LEU A 4 -22.84 11.98 5.89
N LEU A 5 -21.72 12.68 5.71
CA LEU A 5 -20.95 12.70 4.46
C LEU A 5 -19.70 11.85 4.65
N PRO A 6 -19.41 10.89 3.74
CA PRO A 6 -18.18 10.12 3.81
C PRO A 6 -16.99 11.06 3.57
N LYS A 7 -15.91 10.88 4.33
CA LYS A 7 -14.64 11.58 4.16
C LYS A 7 -13.51 10.58 4.10
N THR A 8 -12.51 10.88 3.28
CA THR A 8 -11.27 10.11 3.25
C THR A 8 -10.46 10.36 4.53
N ALA A 9 -9.51 9.48 4.81
CA ALA A 9 -8.75 9.52 6.05
C ALA A 9 -7.91 10.80 6.22
N ALA A 10 -7.37 11.32 5.09
CA ALA A 10 -6.57 12.55 5.06
C ALA A 10 -7.33 13.73 4.43
N ALA A 11 -8.67 13.71 4.47
CA ALA A 11 -9.50 14.80 3.96
C ALA A 11 -9.18 16.13 4.64
N GLY A 12 -8.81 17.14 3.84
CA GLY A 12 -8.42 18.47 4.32
C GLY A 12 -6.98 18.56 4.84
N LEU A 13 -6.23 17.44 4.86
CA LEU A 13 -4.81 17.39 5.22
C LEU A 13 -3.90 17.29 4.00
N THR A 14 -4.38 16.71 2.91
CA THR A 14 -3.66 16.57 1.64
C THR A 14 -4.39 17.34 0.53
N PRO A 15 -3.71 17.74 -0.57
CA PRO A 15 -2.29 17.53 -0.86
C PRO A 15 -1.37 18.48 -0.06
N ILE A 16 -0.21 17.95 0.34
CA ILE A 16 0.89 18.72 0.93
C ILE A 16 1.94 18.92 -0.16
N LYS A 17 2.41 20.16 -0.35
CA LYS A 17 3.47 20.48 -1.32
C LYS A 17 4.64 21.13 -0.62
N ILE A 18 5.83 20.54 -0.77
CA ILE A 18 7.08 21.04 -0.23
C ILE A 18 8.11 21.01 -1.36
N SER A 19 8.49 22.20 -1.85
CA SER A 19 9.35 22.30 -3.03
C SER A 19 8.79 21.49 -4.21
N ASN A 20 9.60 20.59 -4.79
CA ASN A 20 9.21 19.70 -5.89
C ASN A 20 8.56 18.38 -5.43
N THR A 21 8.29 18.25 -4.14
CA THR A 21 7.68 17.03 -3.58
C THR A 21 6.23 17.27 -3.21
N THR A 22 5.38 16.33 -3.58
CA THR A 22 3.95 16.35 -3.26
C THR A 22 3.57 15.08 -2.52
N ILE A 23 2.80 15.23 -1.46
CA ILE A 23 2.17 14.13 -0.72
C ILE A 23 0.67 14.25 -0.93
N LYS A 24 0.03 13.21 -1.44
CA LYS A 24 -1.42 13.16 -1.64
C LYS A 24 -2.01 11.85 -1.20
N GLU A 25 -3.22 11.88 -0.68
CA GLU A 25 -4.00 10.67 -0.43
C GLU A 25 -4.41 10.03 -1.75
N ILE A 26 -4.29 8.70 -1.82
CA ILE A 26 -4.82 7.87 -2.91
C ILE A 26 -6.12 7.27 -2.39
N ASP A 27 -7.20 7.81 -2.86
CA ASP A 27 -8.56 7.35 -2.58
C ASP A 27 -9.05 6.40 -3.69
N THR A 28 -10.19 5.77 -3.49
CA THR A 28 -10.92 4.95 -4.48
C THR A 28 -10.40 3.55 -4.74
N LEU A 29 -9.32 3.13 -4.12
CA LEU A 29 -8.84 1.76 -4.27
C LEU A 29 -9.49 0.84 -3.22
N THR A 30 -9.99 -0.30 -3.64
CA THR A 30 -10.32 -1.36 -2.68
C THR A 30 -9.03 -2.01 -2.18
N LEU A 31 -9.04 -2.40 -0.93
CA LEU A 31 -7.93 -3.09 -0.29
C LEU A 31 -8.43 -4.40 0.30
N THR A 32 -7.97 -5.53 -0.24
CA THR A 32 -8.36 -6.85 0.25
C THR A 32 -7.14 -7.59 0.79
N SER A 33 -7.17 -7.97 2.05
CA SER A 33 -6.18 -8.87 2.64
C SER A 33 -6.45 -10.29 2.17
N ILE A 34 -5.41 -10.97 1.71
CA ILE A 34 -5.44 -12.34 1.19
C ILE A 34 -4.50 -13.19 2.02
N SER A 35 -5.05 -14.18 2.72
CA SER A 35 -4.28 -15.17 3.49
C SER A 35 -4.44 -16.55 2.83
N ALA A 36 -3.37 -17.05 2.21
CA ALA A 36 -3.41 -18.35 1.55
C ALA A 36 -3.69 -19.49 2.54
N ASN A 37 -4.59 -20.38 2.20
CA ASN A 37 -4.81 -21.61 2.94
C ASN A 37 -3.55 -22.49 2.84
N LYS A 38 -3.27 -23.26 3.88
CA LYS A 38 -2.08 -24.15 3.97
C LYS A 38 -1.98 -25.02 2.70
N GLY A 39 -0.84 -24.97 2.03
CA GLY A 39 -0.55 -25.74 0.83
C GLY A 39 -1.29 -25.30 -0.44
N LYS A 40 -2.00 -24.15 -0.43
CA LYS A 40 -2.74 -23.68 -1.61
C LYS A 40 -2.14 -22.44 -2.28
N SER A 41 -0.95 -22.00 -1.88
CA SER A 41 -0.32 -20.77 -2.39
C SER A 41 -0.12 -20.79 -3.91
N GLU A 42 0.32 -21.89 -4.49
CA GLU A 42 0.51 -22.02 -5.94
C GLU A 42 -0.81 -21.88 -6.70
N LYS A 43 -1.84 -22.63 -6.29
CA LYS A 43 -3.18 -22.57 -6.91
C LYS A 43 -3.82 -21.19 -6.73
N LEU A 44 -3.61 -20.56 -5.60
CA LEU A 44 -4.03 -19.18 -5.35
C LEU A 44 -3.34 -18.22 -6.31
N SER A 45 -2.02 -18.35 -6.49
CA SER A 45 -1.23 -17.51 -7.40
C SER A 45 -1.69 -17.68 -8.86
N GLU A 46 -1.95 -18.91 -9.29
CA GLU A 46 -2.50 -19.19 -10.63
C GLU A 46 -3.89 -18.58 -10.82
N GLN A 47 -4.77 -18.73 -9.83
CA GLN A 47 -6.11 -18.16 -9.90
C GLN A 47 -6.07 -16.63 -9.88
N LEU A 48 -5.21 -16.03 -9.07
CA LEU A 48 -5.00 -14.58 -9.01
C LEU A 48 -4.48 -14.05 -10.36
N LYS A 49 -3.58 -14.81 -11.02
CA LYS A 49 -3.10 -14.47 -12.36
C LYS A 49 -4.22 -14.51 -13.40
N LYS A 50 -5.13 -15.48 -13.32
CA LYS A 50 -6.28 -15.61 -14.25
C LYS A 50 -7.30 -14.50 -14.04
N SER A 51 -7.63 -14.17 -12.78
CA SER A 51 -8.71 -13.22 -12.48
C SER A 51 -8.26 -11.76 -12.45
N HIS A 52 -7.02 -11.48 -12.05
CA HIS A 52 -6.52 -10.12 -11.84
C HIS A 52 -5.23 -9.79 -12.61
N GLY A 53 -4.67 -10.74 -13.37
CA GLY A 53 -3.48 -10.53 -14.19
C GLY A 53 -2.17 -10.40 -13.39
N MET A 54 -2.16 -10.80 -12.11
CA MET A 54 -0.99 -10.74 -11.23
C MET A 54 -0.81 -12.03 -10.44
N SER A 55 0.40 -12.37 -10.05
CA SER A 55 0.72 -13.51 -9.20
C SER A 55 0.86 -13.07 -7.74
N LEU A 56 0.87 -14.01 -6.80
CA LEU A 56 1.29 -13.72 -5.44
C LEU A 56 2.72 -13.15 -5.46
N PRO A 57 2.96 -12.03 -4.76
CA PRO A 57 4.29 -11.43 -4.71
C PRO A 57 5.24 -12.26 -3.85
N HIS A 58 6.53 -12.23 -4.19
CA HIS A 58 7.58 -12.69 -3.30
C HIS A 58 7.73 -11.75 -2.10
N SER A 59 8.40 -12.23 -1.05
CA SER A 59 8.72 -11.43 0.13
C SER A 59 9.43 -10.12 -0.26
N GLY A 60 8.98 -9.01 0.30
CA GLY A 60 9.51 -7.68 0.03
C GLY A 60 9.23 -7.14 -1.39
N ARG A 61 8.26 -7.69 -2.10
CA ARG A 61 7.96 -7.28 -3.48
C ARG A 61 6.46 -7.02 -3.70
N ALA A 62 6.19 -6.31 -4.78
CA ALA A 62 4.86 -6.16 -5.36
C ALA A 62 4.80 -6.86 -6.72
N SER A 63 3.61 -7.29 -7.12
CA SER A 63 3.29 -7.79 -8.45
C SER A 63 2.09 -7.03 -9.03
N GLY A 64 1.90 -7.11 -10.37
CA GLY A 64 0.82 -6.40 -11.04
C GLY A 64 1.23 -5.01 -11.51
N ARG A 65 0.22 -4.18 -11.84
CA ARG A 65 0.37 -2.84 -12.42
C ARG A 65 -0.39 -1.79 -11.62
N GLU A 66 -0.23 -0.54 -11.96
CA GLU A 66 -0.99 0.54 -11.33
C GLU A 66 -2.50 0.31 -11.46
N GLY A 67 -3.23 0.51 -10.37
CA GLY A 67 -4.66 0.23 -10.27
C GLY A 67 -5.02 -1.24 -10.01
N ALA A 68 -4.06 -2.18 -10.11
CA ALA A 68 -4.28 -3.60 -9.84
C ALA A 68 -2.96 -4.27 -9.39
N ARG A 69 -2.69 -4.25 -8.09
CA ARG A 69 -1.43 -4.76 -7.49
C ARG A 69 -1.68 -5.74 -6.36
N ALA A 70 -0.80 -6.71 -6.25
CA ALA A 70 -0.65 -7.52 -5.05
C ALA A 70 0.66 -7.09 -4.34
N LEU A 71 0.57 -6.80 -3.06
CA LEU A 71 1.67 -6.34 -2.21
C LEU A 71 1.96 -7.35 -1.14
N TRP A 72 3.24 -7.63 -0.89
CA TRP A 72 3.64 -8.38 0.28
C TRP A 72 3.44 -7.53 1.54
N PHE A 73 2.72 -8.10 2.53
CA PHE A 73 2.43 -7.45 3.81
C PHE A 73 2.76 -8.42 4.96
N GLY A 74 4.03 -8.84 5.05
CA GLY A 74 4.44 -9.82 6.04
C GLY A 74 3.82 -11.20 5.77
N GLN A 75 2.94 -11.67 6.65
CA GLN A 75 2.26 -12.96 6.50
C GLN A 75 1.08 -12.95 5.52
N HIS A 76 0.65 -11.76 5.10
CA HIS A 76 -0.49 -11.58 4.21
C HIS A 76 -0.06 -10.96 2.89
N THR A 77 -0.93 -11.05 1.90
CA THR A 77 -0.83 -10.31 0.65
C THR A 77 -2.00 -9.35 0.58
N PHE A 78 -1.74 -8.09 0.26
CA PHE A 78 -2.82 -7.14 0.00
C PHE A 78 -3.02 -6.98 -1.51
N LEU A 79 -4.25 -7.21 -1.94
CA LEU A 79 -4.71 -6.83 -3.26
C LEU A 79 -5.20 -5.38 -3.19
N VAL A 80 -4.56 -4.52 -3.96
CA VAL A 80 -4.87 -3.09 -4.06
C VAL A 80 -5.44 -2.82 -5.45
N GLY A 81 -6.66 -2.35 -5.54
CA GLY A 81 -7.27 -2.01 -6.83
C GLY A 81 -8.67 -2.58 -7.00
N PRO A 82 -8.93 -3.48 -7.95
CA PRO A 82 -10.27 -3.96 -8.22
C PRO A 82 -10.79 -4.84 -7.07
N LYS A 83 -12.13 -4.92 -6.97
CA LYS A 83 -12.77 -5.84 -6.03
C LYS A 83 -12.25 -7.26 -6.26
N CYS A 84 -11.94 -7.94 -5.17
CA CYS A 84 -11.39 -9.28 -5.19
C CYS A 84 -12.42 -10.29 -5.77
N ASP A 85 -11.95 -11.20 -6.63
CA ASP A 85 -12.80 -12.28 -7.18
C ASP A 85 -13.11 -13.31 -6.08
N GLU A 86 -14.38 -13.55 -5.83
CA GLU A 86 -14.86 -14.51 -4.82
C GLU A 86 -14.38 -15.95 -5.06
N LYS A 87 -14.00 -16.29 -6.29
CA LYS A 87 -13.40 -17.60 -6.61
C LYS A 87 -12.11 -17.86 -5.84
N LEU A 88 -11.43 -16.81 -5.38
CA LEU A 88 -10.23 -16.93 -4.55
C LEU A 88 -10.53 -17.49 -3.16
N ASN A 89 -11.76 -17.42 -2.65
CA ASN A 89 -12.18 -18.00 -1.36
C ASN A 89 -11.92 -19.51 -1.26
N LYS A 90 -11.81 -20.22 -2.39
CA LYS A 90 -11.47 -21.65 -2.42
C LYS A 90 -10.03 -21.93 -1.99
N PHE A 91 -9.18 -20.92 -2.07
CA PHE A 91 -7.72 -21.04 -1.87
C PHE A 91 -7.18 -20.17 -0.75
N ALA A 92 -7.95 -19.16 -0.33
CA ALA A 92 -7.53 -18.16 0.65
C ALA A 92 -8.69 -17.64 1.47
N ILE A 93 -8.36 -17.05 2.63
CA ILE A 93 -9.27 -16.19 3.40
C ILE A 93 -9.12 -14.78 2.84
N LEU A 94 -10.23 -14.17 2.49
CA LEU A 94 -10.29 -12.80 1.97
C LEU A 94 -10.96 -11.91 3.01
N THR A 95 -10.36 -10.76 3.29
CA THR A 95 -10.92 -9.76 4.21
C THR A 95 -10.83 -8.38 3.59
N ASP A 96 -11.96 -7.69 3.51
CA ASP A 96 -11.99 -6.28 3.09
C ASP A 96 -11.31 -5.42 4.15
N GLN A 97 -10.33 -4.65 3.72
CA GLN A 97 -9.50 -3.76 4.54
C GLN A 97 -9.57 -2.31 4.04
N THR A 98 -10.48 -2.01 3.12
CA THR A 98 -10.55 -0.70 2.44
C THR A 98 -10.63 0.45 3.43
N ASP A 99 -11.47 0.31 4.46
CA ASP A 99 -11.67 1.36 5.47
C ASP A 99 -10.63 1.35 6.61
N ALA A 100 -9.75 0.37 6.65
CA ALA A 100 -8.75 0.25 7.71
C ALA A 100 -7.46 1.03 7.44
N TRP A 101 -7.21 1.41 6.18
CA TRP A 101 -5.94 1.97 5.75
C TRP A 101 -6.08 3.34 5.11
N VAL A 102 -5.01 4.12 5.19
CA VAL A 102 -4.75 5.30 4.38
C VAL A 102 -3.54 5.01 3.49
N ILE A 103 -3.60 5.48 2.25
CA ILE A 103 -2.49 5.39 1.31
C ILE A 103 -2.07 6.81 0.95
N LEU A 104 -0.87 7.18 1.35
CA LEU A 104 -0.27 8.48 1.04
C LEU A 104 0.80 8.29 -0.04
N ARG A 105 0.63 8.89 -1.20
CA ARG A 105 1.62 8.89 -2.27
C ARG A 105 2.53 10.07 -2.14
N MET A 106 3.81 9.80 -1.99
CA MET A 106 4.89 10.78 -2.08
C MET A 106 5.48 10.76 -3.48
N SER A 107 5.58 11.93 -4.11
CA SER A 107 6.14 12.08 -5.46
C SER A 107 7.01 13.31 -5.53
N GLY A 108 8.23 13.17 -6.03
CA GLY A 108 9.19 14.28 -6.18
C GLY A 108 10.62 13.87 -5.83
N ASP A 109 11.53 14.84 -5.89
CA ASP A 109 12.96 14.58 -5.79
C ASP A 109 13.45 14.42 -4.34
N LEU A 110 12.72 14.93 -3.35
CA LEU A 110 13.12 14.92 -1.94
C LEU A 110 12.57 13.74 -1.13
N ILE A 111 11.88 12.78 -1.77
CA ILE A 111 11.22 11.68 -1.06
C ILE A 111 12.22 10.78 -0.31
N GLU A 112 13.40 10.54 -0.88
CA GLU A 112 14.43 9.72 -0.24
C GLU A 112 14.99 10.43 0.99
N ASP A 113 15.32 11.72 0.86
CA ASP A 113 15.86 12.52 1.97
C ASP A 113 14.88 12.65 3.13
N ALA A 114 13.59 12.83 2.83
CA ALA A 114 12.54 12.86 3.83
C ALA A 114 12.43 11.51 4.55
N LEU A 115 12.24 10.42 3.79
CA LEU A 115 12.02 9.10 4.38
C LEU A 115 13.24 8.55 5.13
N MET A 116 14.47 8.87 4.71
CA MET A 116 15.69 8.44 5.43
C MET A 116 15.82 9.06 6.82
N ARG A 117 15.18 10.19 7.08
CA ARG A 117 15.15 10.81 8.42
C ARG A 117 14.10 10.18 9.34
N LEU A 118 13.08 9.55 8.76
CA LEU A 118 11.90 9.05 9.47
C LEU A 118 11.92 7.53 9.66
N SER A 119 12.63 6.80 8.78
CA SER A 119 12.63 5.34 8.75
C SER A 119 14.03 4.77 8.91
N PRO A 120 14.20 3.65 9.64
CA PRO A 120 15.49 2.96 9.74
C PRO A 120 15.88 2.21 8.45
N VAL A 121 15.00 2.15 7.45
CA VAL A 121 15.25 1.41 6.20
C VAL A 121 15.96 2.31 5.20
N ASP A 122 16.96 1.76 4.50
CA ASP A 122 17.58 2.42 3.35
C ASP A 122 16.63 2.47 2.16
N VAL A 123 15.95 3.61 2.01
CA VAL A 123 14.94 3.84 0.95
C VAL A 123 15.55 4.34 -0.36
N ARG A 124 16.87 4.48 -0.47
CA ARG A 124 17.52 4.93 -1.71
C ARG A 124 17.22 3.98 -2.87
N LEU A 125 17.04 4.50 -4.07
CA LEU A 125 16.67 3.74 -5.27
C LEU A 125 17.61 2.55 -5.55
N LYS A 126 18.89 2.70 -5.25
CA LYS A 126 19.89 1.62 -5.42
C LYS A 126 19.60 0.38 -4.58
N THR A 127 19.03 0.57 -3.39
CA THR A 127 18.72 -0.49 -2.41
C THR A 127 17.25 -0.86 -2.46
N PHE A 128 16.37 0.12 -2.36
CA PHE A 128 14.91 -0.03 -2.41
C PHE A 128 14.40 0.22 -3.82
N LYS A 129 14.56 -0.77 -4.70
CA LYS A 129 14.27 -0.69 -6.14
C LYS A 129 12.77 -0.60 -6.41
N VAL A 130 12.41 -0.14 -7.61
CA VAL A 130 11.01 -0.13 -8.09
C VAL A 130 10.37 -1.51 -7.92
N GLY A 131 9.15 -1.54 -7.38
CA GLY A 131 8.41 -2.75 -7.02
C GLY A 131 8.84 -3.37 -5.68
N SER A 132 9.76 -2.75 -4.94
CA SER A 132 10.08 -3.19 -3.57
C SER A 132 9.00 -2.75 -2.59
N VAL A 133 8.77 -3.60 -1.59
CA VAL A 133 7.83 -3.37 -0.49
C VAL A 133 8.54 -3.69 0.81
N VAL A 134 8.36 -2.85 1.83
CA VAL A 134 8.92 -3.09 3.17
C VAL A 134 7.94 -2.64 4.24
N CYS A 135 7.74 -3.48 5.26
CA CYS A 135 7.04 -3.10 6.48
C CYS A 135 8.07 -2.51 7.46
N THR A 136 7.86 -1.30 7.92
CA THR A 136 8.80 -0.55 8.77
C THR A 136 8.07 0.44 9.66
N GLY A 137 8.81 1.16 10.50
CA GLY A 137 8.32 2.33 11.21
C GLY A 137 8.66 3.63 10.46
N LEU A 138 7.76 4.59 10.50
CA LEU A 138 8.05 6.00 10.29
C LEU A 138 7.91 6.66 11.66
N LEU A 139 9.04 6.99 12.30
CA LEU A 139 9.09 7.39 13.71
C LEU A 139 8.32 6.38 14.59
N HIS A 140 7.13 6.76 15.04
CA HIS A 140 6.31 5.96 15.95
C HIS A 140 5.14 5.23 15.25
N VAL A 141 5.00 5.38 13.93
CA VAL A 141 3.88 4.80 13.17
C VAL A 141 4.35 3.63 12.33
N ASN A 142 3.74 2.47 12.52
CA ASN A 142 3.99 1.32 11.64
C ASN A 142 3.38 1.56 10.27
N VAL A 143 4.17 1.39 9.22
CA VAL A 143 3.78 1.60 7.83
C VAL A 143 4.31 0.49 6.94
N THR A 144 3.75 0.40 5.75
CA THR A 144 4.36 -0.33 4.63
C THR A 144 4.68 0.65 3.52
N LEU A 145 5.93 0.63 3.08
CA LEU A 145 6.42 1.43 1.97
C LEU A 145 6.42 0.58 0.70
N HIS A 146 5.95 1.14 -0.40
CA HIS A 146 5.99 0.52 -1.71
C HIS A 146 6.54 1.51 -2.73
N ARG A 147 7.68 1.19 -3.35
CA ARG A 147 8.25 2.04 -4.40
C ARG A 147 7.61 1.73 -5.75
N LEU A 148 6.93 2.73 -6.32
CA LEU A 148 6.29 2.64 -7.63
C LEU A 148 7.19 3.09 -8.78
N GLY A 149 8.05 4.06 -8.50
CA GLY A 149 8.94 4.66 -9.50
C GLY A 149 10.21 5.21 -8.85
N ALA A 150 11.10 5.79 -9.66
CA ALA A 150 12.32 6.42 -9.15
C ALA A 150 11.99 7.45 -8.06
N ASN A 151 11.04 8.33 -8.34
CA ASN A 151 10.64 9.44 -7.48
C ASN A 151 9.19 9.28 -6.98
N THR A 152 8.74 8.05 -6.71
CA THR A 152 7.36 7.81 -6.24
C THR A 152 7.33 6.62 -5.27
N ILE A 153 6.83 6.88 -4.07
CA ILE A 153 6.64 5.88 -3.01
C ILE A 153 5.23 6.04 -2.43
N ASP A 154 4.51 4.94 -2.29
CA ASP A 154 3.27 4.87 -1.52
C ASP A 154 3.56 4.43 -0.09
N VAL A 155 2.98 5.15 0.85
CA VAL A 155 3.03 4.89 2.30
C VAL A 155 1.65 4.39 2.72
N TYR A 156 1.58 3.14 3.16
CA TYR A 156 0.37 2.53 3.69
C TYR A 156 0.42 2.60 5.21
N GLY A 157 -0.54 3.25 5.82
CA GLY A 157 -0.67 3.33 7.27
C GLY A 157 -2.09 3.05 7.73
N PHE A 158 -2.29 2.83 9.03
CA PHE A 158 -3.64 2.70 9.55
C PHE A 158 -4.42 4.00 9.37
N ARG A 159 -5.71 3.89 9.00
CA ARG A 159 -6.61 5.02 8.83
C ARG A 159 -6.63 5.95 10.05
N SER A 160 -6.62 5.38 11.26
CA SER A 160 -6.59 6.13 12.52
C SER A 160 -5.34 7.00 12.70
N MET A 161 -4.24 6.67 12.01
CA MET A 161 -2.97 7.38 12.07
C MET A 161 -2.78 8.38 10.92
N ALA A 162 -3.79 8.59 10.07
CA ALA A 162 -3.67 9.44 8.89
C ALA A 162 -3.19 10.87 9.21
N LYS A 163 -3.76 11.49 10.25
CA LYS A 163 -3.35 12.83 10.69
C LYS A 163 -1.89 12.86 11.14
N THR A 164 -1.48 11.87 11.93
CA THR A 164 -0.10 11.75 12.42
C THR A 164 0.86 11.57 11.24
N LEU A 165 0.55 10.66 10.31
CA LEU A 165 1.37 10.44 9.11
C LEU A 165 1.50 11.70 8.25
N CYS A 166 0.41 12.43 8.02
CA CYS A 166 0.47 13.70 7.27
C CYS A 166 1.30 14.78 7.98
N HIS A 167 1.45 14.70 9.29
CA HIS A 167 2.22 15.67 10.09
C HIS A 167 3.70 15.32 10.15
N GLU A 168 4.02 14.02 10.12
CA GLU A 168 5.41 13.52 10.18
C GLU A 168 6.11 13.56 8.81
N LEU A 169 5.35 13.37 7.72
CA LEU A 169 5.85 13.41 6.35
C LEU A 169 6.02 14.84 5.84
#